data_ee7f53e64560e32f89f1946b7a006783
#
_entry.id   ee7f53e64560e32f89f1946b7a006783
#
_cell.length_a   1.000
_cell.length_b   1.000
_cell.length_c   1.000
_cell.angle_alpha   90.00
_cell.angle_beta   90.00
_cell.angle_gamma   90.00
#
_symmetry.space_group_name_H-M   'P 1'
#
loop_
_entity.id
_entity.type
_entity.pdbx_description
1 polymer ?
#
loop_
_entity_poly.entity_id
_entity_poly.type
_entity_poly.pdbx_seq_one_letter_code
_entity_poly.pdbx_strand_id
1 'polypeptide(L)'
;MIDTVLWDLDGTLLNTLEDLTAAVNYTMTHFGLPARTLRQVRRYVGSGTRVLFERAFAENGDHPTVEAAMEVYLPYYDAHCNEHTRPYEGIDEALDRLRAAGVKMAIVTNKPDSAAKILARRYFGGIPAMGDLPGQPRKPDPALCLRAMEELGSRPENTVYVGDSEVDVATARNAGLCCKTVTWGFRDPDELIEAGAAMLFDNAADLAAHLLELAEEK
;
A
#
# COMPACT_ATOMS: atom_id res chain seq x y z
N MET A 1 -2.50 -24.94 2.13
CA MET A 1 -3.11 -24.39 0.89
C MET A 1 -3.65 -23.00 1.18
N ILE A 2 -3.19 -21.96 0.47
CA ILE A 2 -3.81 -20.64 0.52
C ILE A 2 -4.93 -20.54 -0.53
N ASP A 3 -5.92 -19.72 -0.29
CA ASP A 3 -6.98 -19.38 -1.25
C ASP A 3 -7.16 -17.87 -1.42
N THR A 4 -6.43 -17.06 -0.64
CA THR A 4 -6.60 -15.62 -0.59
C THR A 4 -5.26 -14.89 -0.46
N VAL A 5 -5.12 -13.79 -1.21
CA VAL A 5 -3.99 -12.86 -1.10
C VAL A 5 -4.51 -11.44 -0.85
N LEU A 6 -4.06 -10.83 0.24
CA LEU A 6 -4.27 -9.42 0.54
C LEU A 6 -3.03 -8.63 0.11
N TRP A 7 -3.24 -7.54 -0.63
CA TRP A 7 -2.19 -6.72 -1.23
C TRP A 7 -2.17 -5.32 -0.64
N ASP A 8 -1.00 -4.80 -0.31
CA ASP A 8 -0.86 -3.35 -0.26
C ASP A 8 -0.90 -2.75 -1.66
N LEU A 9 -1.05 -1.44 -1.77
CA LEU A 9 -1.16 -0.73 -3.03
C LEU A 9 0.11 0.06 -3.37
N ASP A 10 0.41 1.09 -2.57
CA ASP A 10 1.50 2.03 -2.81
C ASP A 10 2.87 1.38 -2.53
N GLY A 11 3.71 1.21 -3.55
CA GLY A 11 5.00 0.52 -3.43
C GLY A 11 4.93 -0.99 -3.61
N THR A 12 3.73 -1.57 -3.66
CA THR A 12 3.54 -3.01 -3.84
C THR A 12 2.94 -3.33 -5.21
N LEU A 13 1.72 -2.93 -5.49
CA LEU A 13 1.07 -3.09 -6.78
C LEU A 13 1.36 -1.93 -7.74
N LEU A 14 1.40 -0.71 -7.21
CA LEU A 14 1.57 0.53 -7.98
C LEU A 14 2.78 1.33 -7.52
N ASN A 15 3.55 1.84 -8.48
CA ASN A 15 4.48 2.93 -8.25
C ASN A 15 3.70 4.25 -8.31
N THR A 16 3.37 4.78 -7.15
CA THR A 16 2.57 6.00 -6.98
C THR A 16 3.42 7.20 -6.53
N LEU A 17 4.73 7.03 -6.43
CA LEU A 17 5.61 7.98 -5.74
C LEU A 17 5.65 9.36 -6.38
N GLU A 18 5.58 9.45 -7.72
CA GLU A 18 5.62 10.71 -8.44
C GLU A 18 4.35 11.54 -8.17
N ASP A 19 3.17 10.93 -8.25
CA ASP A 19 1.90 11.61 -8.00
C ASP A 19 1.74 11.99 -6.51
N LEU A 20 2.20 11.12 -5.60
CA LEU A 20 2.28 11.45 -4.17
C LEU A 20 3.19 12.66 -3.93
N THR A 21 4.36 12.70 -4.58
CA THR A 21 5.31 13.81 -4.45
C THR A 21 4.73 15.10 -5.01
N ALA A 22 4.05 15.04 -6.15
CA ALA A 22 3.38 16.20 -6.75
C ALA A 22 2.31 16.76 -5.81
N ALA A 23 1.46 15.91 -5.23
CA ALA A 23 0.41 16.33 -4.32
C ALA A 23 0.94 16.88 -2.99
N VAL A 24 1.99 16.26 -2.43
CA VAL A 24 2.68 16.82 -1.25
C VAL A 24 3.22 18.21 -1.58
N ASN A 25 3.89 18.37 -2.71
CA ASN A 25 4.50 19.66 -3.10
C ASN A 25 3.46 20.72 -3.48
N TYR A 26 2.34 20.34 -4.05
CA TYR A 26 1.19 21.24 -4.22
C TYR A 26 0.75 21.79 -2.86
N THR A 27 0.59 20.94 -1.87
CA THR A 27 0.19 21.33 -0.51
C THR A 27 1.27 22.20 0.17
N MET A 28 2.55 21.79 0.10
CA MET A 28 3.65 22.58 0.65
C MET A 28 3.68 24.00 0.05
N THR A 29 3.54 24.10 -1.27
CA THR A 29 3.51 25.38 -1.99
C THR A 29 2.32 26.25 -1.56
N HIS A 30 1.15 25.66 -1.38
CA HIS A 30 -0.05 26.35 -0.91
C HIS A 30 0.20 27.09 0.41
N PHE A 31 0.98 26.51 1.31
CA PHE A 31 1.32 27.09 2.60
C PHE A 31 2.67 27.86 2.59
N GLY A 32 3.26 28.08 1.43
CA GLY A 32 4.55 28.81 1.32
C GLY A 32 5.75 28.04 1.89
N LEU A 33 5.65 26.73 2.01
CA LEU A 33 6.69 25.86 2.55
C LEU A 33 7.59 25.28 1.43
N PRO A 34 8.86 24.95 1.75
CA PRO A 34 9.78 24.37 0.79
C PRO A 34 9.27 23.02 0.26
N ALA A 35 9.45 22.78 -1.05
CA ALA A 35 9.12 21.50 -1.68
C ALA A 35 9.96 20.35 -1.10
N ARG A 36 9.39 19.17 -1.12
CA ARG A 36 10.03 17.91 -0.73
C ARG A 36 10.54 17.17 -1.97
N THR A 37 11.70 16.57 -1.85
CA THR A 37 12.26 15.70 -2.87
C THR A 37 11.50 14.37 -2.90
N LEU A 38 11.53 13.69 -4.04
CA LEU A 38 10.97 12.34 -4.20
C LEU A 38 11.52 11.36 -3.14
N ARG A 39 12.82 11.44 -2.83
CA ARG A 39 13.46 10.63 -1.79
C ARG A 39 12.90 10.89 -0.39
N GLN A 40 12.60 12.14 -0.04
CA GLN A 40 11.97 12.48 1.23
C GLN A 40 10.55 11.93 1.29
N VAL A 41 9.73 12.16 0.24
CA VAL A 41 8.36 11.67 0.20
C VAL A 41 8.31 10.14 0.26
N ARG A 42 9.21 9.42 -0.43
CA ARG A 42 9.35 7.95 -0.33
C ARG A 42 9.44 7.48 1.13
N ARG A 43 10.18 8.19 1.97
CA ARG A 43 10.33 7.86 3.40
C ARG A 43 9.11 8.21 4.26
N TYR A 44 8.29 9.16 3.80
CA TYR A 44 7.11 9.59 4.55
C TYR A 44 5.92 8.65 4.34
N VAL A 45 5.83 8.00 3.19
CA VAL A 45 4.73 7.10 2.80
C VAL A 45 4.71 5.81 3.63
N GLY A 46 3.53 5.20 3.77
CA GLY A 46 3.27 3.90 4.40
C GLY A 46 2.32 3.98 5.60
N SER A 47 2.44 5.02 6.43
CA SER A 47 1.66 5.15 7.68
C SER A 47 0.40 6.03 7.54
N GLY A 48 -0.06 6.32 6.32
CA GLY A 48 -1.22 7.16 6.02
C GLY A 48 -0.91 8.64 5.91
N THR A 49 -1.89 9.40 5.37
CA THR A 49 -1.71 10.81 4.99
C THR A 49 -1.39 11.72 6.17
N ARG A 50 -1.94 11.47 7.36
CA ARG A 50 -1.64 12.23 8.57
C ARG A 50 -0.14 12.17 8.91
N VAL A 51 0.39 10.95 9.02
CA VAL A 51 1.82 10.73 9.36
C VAL A 51 2.73 11.25 8.25
N LEU A 52 2.31 11.16 6.99
CA LEU A 52 3.03 11.75 5.87
C LEU A 52 3.24 13.25 6.09
N PHE A 53 2.20 14.01 6.47
CA PHE A 53 2.33 15.45 6.72
C PHE A 53 3.04 15.77 8.04
N GLU A 54 2.86 14.99 9.10
CA GLU A 54 3.68 15.12 10.32
C GLU A 54 5.18 15.03 9.98
N ARG A 55 5.58 14.06 9.15
CA ARG A 55 6.96 13.91 8.68
C ARG A 55 7.39 15.03 7.73
N ALA A 56 6.51 15.42 6.80
CA ALA A 56 6.80 16.48 5.85
C ALA A 56 6.99 17.85 6.54
N PHE A 57 6.33 18.09 7.66
CA PHE A 57 6.44 19.32 8.44
C PHE A 57 7.55 19.33 9.48
N ALA A 58 8.05 18.16 9.89
CA ALA A 58 9.03 18.04 10.98
C ALA A 58 10.32 18.86 10.79
N GLU A 59 10.65 19.21 9.54
CA GLU A 59 11.83 20.03 9.20
C GLU A 59 11.53 21.54 9.16
N ASN A 60 10.28 21.95 9.45
CA ASN A 60 9.87 23.35 9.39
C ASN A 60 9.55 23.86 10.81
N GLY A 61 10.03 25.05 11.14
CA GLY A 61 9.78 25.65 12.47
C GLY A 61 8.33 26.07 12.66
N ASP A 62 7.77 26.80 11.68
CA ASP A 62 6.35 27.21 11.64
C ASP A 62 5.66 26.55 10.45
N HIS A 63 4.54 25.90 10.72
CA HIS A 63 3.81 25.15 9.69
C HIS A 63 2.30 25.08 10.03
N PRO A 64 1.43 24.81 9.03
CA PRO A 64 -0.01 24.63 9.25
C PRO A 64 -0.28 23.38 10.08
N THR A 65 -1.49 23.25 10.57
CA THR A 65 -1.95 21.98 11.14
C THR A 65 -2.02 20.89 10.08
N VAL A 66 -1.88 19.64 10.48
CA VAL A 66 -2.00 18.50 9.56
C VAL A 66 -3.40 18.45 8.96
N GLU A 67 -4.43 18.82 9.73
CA GLU A 67 -5.81 18.92 9.25
C GLU A 67 -5.93 19.91 8.09
N ALA A 68 -5.39 21.12 8.22
CA ALA A 68 -5.39 22.12 7.15
C ALA A 68 -4.64 21.62 5.90
N ALA A 69 -3.53 20.91 6.09
CA ALA A 69 -2.81 20.31 4.98
C ALA A 69 -3.65 19.23 4.28
N MET A 70 -4.35 18.39 5.03
CA MET A 70 -5.21 17.33 4.47
C MET A 70 -6.40 17.91 3.69
N GLU A 71 -6.97 19.03 4.11
CA GLU A 71 -8.05 19.74 3.37
C GLU A 71 -7.60 20.20 1.98
N VAL A 72 -6.32 20.56 1.81
CA VAL A 72 -5.72 20.95 0.52
C VAL A 72 -5.30 19.71 -0.27
N TYR A 73 -4.66 18.75 0.40
CA TYR A 73 -4.08 17.57 -0.23
C TYR A 73 -5.12 16.61 -0.82
N LEU A 74 -6.15 16.25 -0.04
CA LEU A 74 -7.06 15.19 -0.44
C LEU A 74 -7.80 15.48 -1.75
N PRO A 75 -8.42 16.67 -1.96
CA PRO A 75 -9.08 16.98 -3.22
C PRO A 75 -8.10 17.01 -4.42
N TYR A 76 -6.90 17.54 -4.20
CA TYR A 76 -5.89 17.58 -5.25
C TYR A 76 -5.43 16.17 -5.61
N TYR A 77 -5.11 15.34 -4.60
CA TYR A 77 -4.64 13.99 -4.83
C TYR A 77 -5.70 13.10 -5.50
N ASP A 78 -6.96 13.19 -5.10
CA ASP A 78 -8.05 12.45 -5.76
C ASP A 78 -8.19 12.79 -7.25
N ALA A 79 -7.93 14.06 -7.62
CA ALA A 79 -7.98 14.50 -9.01
C ALA A 79 -6.73 14.12 -9.82
N HIS A 80 -5.56 13.99 -9.18
CA HIS A 80 -4.25 13.85 -9.84
C HIS A 80 -3.48 12.57 -9.48
N CYS A 81 -4.10 11.61 -8.77
CA CYS A 81 -3.43 10.41 -8.28
C CYS A 81 -3.06 9.39 -9.37
N ASN A 82 -3.34 9.68 -10.64
CA ASN A 82 -3.18 8.78 -11.77
C ASN A 82 -2.55 9.47 -13.00
N GLU A 83 -1.63 10.41 -12.80
CA GLU A 83 -0.91 11.08 -13.90
C GLU A 83 0.38 10.34 -14.26
N HIS A 84 1.13 9.90 -13.26
CA HIS A 84 2.39 9.16 -13.39
C HIS A 84 2.34 7.78 -12.75
N THR A 85 1.29 7.47 -12.01
CA THR A 85 1.07 6.18 -11.36
C THR A 85 0.97 5.06 -12.40
N ARG A 86 1.65 3.94 -12.15
CA ARG A 86 1.67 2.75 -13.01
C ARG A 86 1.89 1.48 -12.19
N PRO A 87 1.40 0.33 -12.65
CA PRO A 87 1.76 -0.95 -12.06
C PRO A 87 3.28 -1.18 -12.11
N TYR A 88 3.81 -1.89 -11.12
CA TYR A 88 5.17 -2.40 -11.22
C TYR A 88 5.25 -3.49 -12.29
N GLU A 89 6.45 -3.70 -12.82
CA GLU A 89 6.70 -4.68 -13.88
C GLU A 89 6.24 -6.10 -13.45
N GLY A 90 5.48 -6.76 -14.31
CA GLY A 90 4.97 -8.12 -14.10
C GLY A 90 3.78 -8.25 -13.14
N ILE A 91 3.30 -7.17 -12.52
CA ILE A 91 2.15 -7.22 -11.59
C ILE A 91 0.87 -7.66 -12.30
N ASP A 92 0.57 -7.10 -13.47
CA ASP A 92 -0.65 -7.46 -14.21
C ASP A 92 -0.66 -8.96 -14.53
N GLU A 93 0.46 -9.52 -15.02
CA GLU A 93 0.61 -10.95 -15.30
C GLU A 93 0.51 -11.81 -14.02
N ALA A 94 1.13 -11.36 -12.93
CA ALA A 94 1.06 -12.06 -11.64
C ALA A 94 -0.38 -12.17 -11.14
N LEU A 95 -1.14 -11.07 -11.17
CA LEU A 95 -2.55 -11.04 -10.76
C LEU A 95 -3.43 -11.89 -11.67
N ASP A 96 -3.19 -11.89 -12.99
CA ASP A 96 -3.94 -12.72 -13.94
C ASP A 96 -3.71 -14.22 -13.70
N ARG A 97 -2.47 -14.63 -13.42
CA ARG A 97 -2.13 -16.01 -13.06
C ARG A 97 -2.83 -16.47 -11.78
N LEU A 98 -2.81 -15.65 -10.74
CA LEU A 98 -3.51 -15.93 -9.47
C LEU A 98 -5.03 -15.99 -9.67
N ARG A 99 -5.59 -15.09 -10.46
CA ARG A 99 -7.01 -15.10 -10.80
C ARG A 99 -7.42 -16.37 -11.56
N ALA A 100 -6.60 -16.79 -12.52
CA ALA A 100 -6.83 -18.03 -13.27
C ALA A 100 -6.77 -19.27 -12.38
N ALA A 101 -5.97 -19.26 -11.32
CA ALA A 101 -5.91 -20.31 -10.31
C ALA A 101 -7.05 -20.25 -9.27
N GLY A 102 -7.96 -19.28 -9.38
CA GLY A 102 -9.08 -19.12 -8.45
C GLY A 102 -8.71 -18.50 -7.10
N VAL A 103 -7.54 -17.90 -6.98
CA VAL A 103 -7.10 -17.21 -5.76
C VAL A 103 -7.90 -15.92 -5.60
N LYS A 104 -8.52 -15.74 -4.45
CA LYS A 104 -9.25 -14.52 -4.08
C LYS A 104 -8.26 -13.42 -3.75
N MET A 105 -8.58 -12.18 -4.08
CA MET A 105 -7.69 -11.05 -3.85
C MET A 105 -8.46 -9.84 -3.35
N ALA A 106 -7.85 -9.08 -2.44
CA ALA A 106 -8.28 -7.73 -2.05
C ALA A 106 -7.07 -6.83 -1.83
N ILE A 107 -7.28 -5.52 -2.00
CA ILE A 107 -6.30 -4.48 -1.69
C ILE A 107 -6.63 -3.91 -0.32
N VAL A 108 -5.61 -3.86 0.56
CA VAL A 108 -5.69 -3.33 1.94
C VAL A 108 -4.58 -2.31 2.13
N THR A 109 -4.92 -1.02 2.20
CA THR A 109 -3.93 0.05 2.15
C THR A 109 -4.22 1.20 3.11
N ASN A 110 -3.17 1.91 3.57
CA ASN A 110 -3.28 3.18 4.31
C ASN A 110 -3.49 4.40 3.41
N LYS A 111 -3.62 4.19 2.09
CA LYS A 111 -4.04 5.24 1.16
C LYS A 111 -5.48 5.69 1.44
N PRO A 112 -5.83 6.98 1.25
CA PRO A 112 -7.23 7.40 1.32
C PRO A 112 -8.14 6.51 0.48
N ASP A 113 -9.28 6.10 1.04
CA ASP A 113 -10.18 5.10 0.43
C ASP A 113 -10.69 5.54 -0.96
N SER A 114 -10.95 6.84 -1.15
CA SER A 114 -11.31 7.41 -2.46
C SER A 114 -10.26 7.15 -3.52
N ALA A 115 -9.01 7.55 -3.26
CA ALA A 115 -7.89 7.35 -4.18
C ALA A 115 -7.56 5.86 -4.39
N ALA A 116 -7.62 5.04 -3.34
CA ALA A 116 -7.42 3.60 -3.44
C ALA A 116 -8.43 2.96 -4.41
N LYS A 117 -9.70 3.31 -4.29
CA LYS A 117 -10.77 2.82 -5.18
C LYS A 117 -10.66 3.34 -6.62
N ILE A 118 -10.24 4.59 -6.81
CA ILE A 118 -9.98 5.15 -8.14
C ILE A 118 -8.91 4.31 -8.85
N LEU A 119 -7.76 4.09 -8.19
CA LEU A 119 -6.63 3.36 -8.76
C LEU A 119 -6.95 1.87 -8.94
N ALA A 120 -7.58 1.22 -7.97
CA ALA A 120 -7.97 -0.19 -8.08
C ALA A 120 -8.91 -0.44 -9.27
N ARG A 121 -9.89 0.44 -9.50
CA ARG A 121 -10.79 0.35 -10.65
C ARG A 121 -10.06 0.56 -11.97
N ARG A 122 -9.09 1.46 -11.99
CA ARG A 122 -8.33 1.82 -13.19
C ARG A 122 -7.43 0.68 -13.64
N TYR A 123 -6.72 0.05 -12.72
CA TYR A 123 -5.65 -0.91 -13.02
C TYR A 123 -6.03 -2.36 -12.79
N PHE A 124 -6.85 -2.65 -11.78
CA PHE A 124 -7.05 -4.03 -11.29
C PHE A 124 -8.52 -4.47 -11.29
N GLY A 125 -9.28 -4.05 -12.28
CA GLY A 125 -10.72 -4.22 -12.40
C GLY A 125 -11.27 -5.49 -11.75
N GLY A 126 -12.13 -5.31 -10.72
CA GLY A 126 -12.77 -6.41 -9.98
C GLY A 126 -12.05 -6.83 -8.69
N ILE A 127 -10.83 -6.35 -8.40
CA ILE A 127 -10.20 -6.55 -7.10
C ILE A 127 -10.74 -5.47 -6.14
N PRO A 128 -11.46 -5.85 -5.05
CA PRO A 128 -11.95 -4.88 -4.07
C PRO A 128 -10.80 -4.18 -3.34
N ALA A 129 -10.96 -2.90 -3.07
CA ALA A 129 -9.97 -2.10 -2.35
C ALA A 129 -10.59 -1.48 -1.10
N MET A 130 -9.86 -1.59 0.00
CA MET A 130 -10.15 -1.02 1.30
C MET A 130 -9.02 -0.07 1.70
N GLY A 131 -9.34 1.22 1.72
CA GLY A 131 -8.41 2.28 2.11
C GLY A 131 -8.67 2.84 3.50
N ASP A 132 -7.87 3.86 3.86
CA ASP A 132 -8.01 4.61 5.11
C ASP A 132 -9.29 5.46 5.06
N LEU A 133 -10.12 5.33 6.09
CA LEU A 133 -11.32 6.13 6.31
C LEU A 133 -11.19 6.90 7.63
N PRO A 134 -11.68 8.14 7.69
CA PRO A 134 -11.66 8.95 8.91
C PRO A 134 -12.31 8.21 10.11
N GLY A 135 -11.59 8.15 11.23
CA GLY A 135 -12.06 7.51 12.46
C GLY A 135 -12.01 5.99 12.46
N GLN A 136 -11.54 5.35 11.41
CA GLN A 136 -11.33 3.91 11.36
C GLN A 136 -9.87 3.56 11.71
N PRO A 137 -9.63 2.36 12.28
CA PRO A 137 -8.28 1.84 12.46
C PRO A 137 -7.58 1.66 11.10
N ARG A 138 -6.30 2.03 11.04
CA ARG A 138 -5.44 1.87 9.86
C ARG A 138 -4.29 0.91 10.15
N LYS A 139 -3.66 0.37 9.12
CA LYS A 139 -2.44 -0.44 9.28
C LYS A 139 -1.41 0.29 10.16
N PRO A 140 -0.77 -0.37 11.13
CA PRO A 140 -0.69 -1.84 11.32
C PRO A 140 -1.82 -2.46 12.15
N ASP A 141 -2.93 -1.76 12.44
CA ASP A 141 -4.11 -2.39 13.02
C ASP A 141 -4.67 -3.43 12.05
N PRO A 142 -5.02 -4.65 12.50
CA PRO A 142 -5.47 -5.72 11.62
C PRO A 142 -6.90 -5.54 11.07
N ALA A 143 -7.65 -4.55 11.51
CA ALA A 143 -9.08 -4.40 11.21
C ALA A 143 -9.40 -4.44 9.71
N LEU A 144 -8.59 -3.76 8.87
CA LEU A 144 -8.80 -3.79 7.42
C LEU A 144 -8.56 -5.18 6.82
N CYS A 145 -7.56 -5.93 7.30
CA CYS A 145 -7.30 -7.29 6.86
C CYS A 145 -8.43 -8.24 7.27
N LEU A 146 -8.89 -8.13 8.53
CA LEU A 146 -10.00 -8.96 9.04
C LEU A 146 -11.27 -8.72 8.24
N ARG A 147 -11.59 -7.47 7.95
CA ARG A 147 -12.74 -7.10 7.12
C ARG A 147 -12.60 -7.63 5.68
N ALA A 148 -11.41 -7.54 5.08
CA ALA A 148 -11.16 -8.05 3.74
C ALA A 148 -11.35 -9.57 3.68
N MET A 149 -10.85 -10.30 4.69
CA MET A 149 -11.04 -11.74 4.78
C MET A 149 -12.53 -12.11 4.97
N GLU A 150 -13.27 -11.38 5.80
CA GLU A 150 -14.71 -11.57 5.98
C GLU A 150 -15.48 -11.38 4.66
N GLU A 151 -15.21 -10.29 3.93
CA GLU A 151 -15.86 -10.01 2.63
C GLU A 151 -15.52 -11.06 1.56
N LEU A 152 -14.32 -11.66 1.61
CA LEU A 152 -13.90 -12.72 0.70
C LEU A 152 -14.31 -14.14 1.16
N GLY A 153 -14.87 -14.28 2.37
CA GLY A 153 -15.16 -15.58 2.97
C GLY A 153 -13.89 -16.41 3.19
N SER A 154 -12.83 -15.77 3.67
CA SER A 154 -11.50 -16.35 3.89
C SER A 154 -11.13 -16.38 5.36
N ARG A 155 -10.05 -17.11 5.70
CA ARG A 155 -9.55 -17.27 7.07
C ARG A 155 -8.06 -16.98 7.12
N PRO A 156 -7.50 -16.58 8.29
CA PRO A 156 -6.08 -16.27 8.43
C PRO A 156 -5.15 -17.39 7.95
N GLU A 157 -5.48 -18.66 8.25
CA GLU A 157 -4.68 -19.83 7.89
C GLU A 157 -4.60 -20.08 6.37
N ASN A 158 -5.52 -19.51 5.59
CA ASN A 158 -5.58 -19.65 4.14
C ASN A 158 -5.25 -18.33 3.41
N THR A 159 -4.80 -17.30 4.16
CA THR A 159 -4.56 -15.98 3.62
C THR A 159 -3.10 -15.57 3.78
N VAL A 160 -2.56 -14.96 2.73
CA VAL A 160 -1.22 -14.35 2.72
C VAL A 160 -1.38 -12.84 2.51
N TYR A 161 -0.53 -12.06 3.15
CA TYR A 161 -0.41 -10.62 2.93
C TYR A 161 0.85 -10.31 2.12
N VAL A 162 0.74 -9.38 1.14
CA VAL A 162 1.87 -8.91 0.33
C VAL A 162 2.04 -7.40 0.51
N GLY A 163 3.25 -6.95 0.81
CA GLY A 163 3.56 -5.54 1.00
C GLY A 163 5.05 -5.22 0.90
N ASP A 164 5.40 -3.93 0.93
CA ASP A 164 6.77 -3.43 0.72
C ASP A 164 7.36 -2.67 1.92
N SER A 165 6.69 -2.69 3.07
CA SER A 165 7.08 -1.84 4.21
C SER A 165 7.03 -2.55 5.57
N GLU A 166 7.67 -1.92 6.56
CA GLU A 166 7.59 -2.30 7.98
C GLU A 166 6.14 -2.32 8.49
N VAL A 167 5.30 -1.45 7.93
CA VAL A 167 3.87 -1.38 8.29
C VAL A 167 3.16 -2.64 7.84
N ASP A 168 3.48 -3.17 6.66
CA ASP A 168 2.87 -4.38 6.10
C ASP A 168 3.28 -5.63 6.87
N VAL A 169 4.57 -5.74 7.22
CA VAL A 169 5.07 -6.82 8.07
C VAL A 169 4.35 -6.83 9.42
N ALA A 170 4.21 -5.65 10.05
CA ALA A 170 3.49 -5.52 11.30
C ALA A 170 1.99 -5.82 11.15
N THR A 171 1.36 -5.36 10.06
CA THR A 171 -0.06 -5.61 9.77
C THR A 171 -0.34 -7.10 9.63
N ALA A 172 0.45 -7.79 8.82
CA ALA A 172 0.31 -9.23 8.63
C ALA A 172 0.45 -9.97 9.97
N ARG A 173 1.49 -9.66 10.74
CA ARG A 173 1.69 -10.26 12.07
C ARG A 173 0.51 -10.03 13.00
N ASN A 174 -0.03 -8.80 13.06
CA ASN A 174 -1.14 -8.45 13.91
C ASN A 174 -2.46 -9.11 13.48
N ALA A 175 -2.61 -9.39 12.17
CA ALA A 175 -3.74 -10.13 11.62
C ALA A 175 -3.58 -11.65 11.66
N GLY A 176 -2.45 -12.17 12.16
CA GLY A 176 -2.15 -13.60 12.15
C GLY A 176 -1.83 -14.17 10.77
N LEU A 177 -1.36 -13.32 9.84
CA LEU A 177 -1.05 -13.68 8.45
C LEU A 177 0.45 -13.85 8.22
N CYS A 178 0.81 -14.66 7.21
CA CYS A 178 2.15 -14.69 6.66
C CYS A 178 2.36 -13.48 5.75
N CYS A 179 3.45 -12.72 5.95
CA CYS A 179 3.82 -11.63 5.05
C CYS A 179 4.80 -12.14 3.99
N LYS A 180 4.51 -11.86 2.72
CA LYS A 180 5.45 -11.94 1.60
C LYS A 180 5.86 -10.52 1.25
N THR A 181 7.14 -10.21 1.38
CA THR A 181 7.61 -8.83 1.29
C THR A 181 8.31 -8.61 -0.05
N VAL A 182 8.03 -7.48 -0.70
CA VAL A 182 8.60 -7.14 -2.00
C VAL A 182 9.66 -6.04 -1.86
N THR A 183 10.72 -6.09 -2.68
CA THR A 183 11.88 -5.19 -2.58
C THR A 183 11.88 -4.06 -3.60
N TRP A 184 10.98 -4.10 -4.58
CA TRP A 184 10.86 -3.03 -5.59
C TRP A 184 10.13 -1.78 -5.11
N GLY A 185 9.62 -1.78 -3.86
CA GLY A 185 8.80 -0.72 -3.29
C GLY A 185 9.58 0.44 -2.65
N PHE A 186 9.03 0.97 -1.56
CA PHE A 186 9.51 2.21 -0.95
C PHE A 186 10.52 2.00 0.18
N ARG A 187 10.72 0.77 0.67
CA ARG A 187 11.73 0.45 1.69
C ARG A 187 12.91 -0.28 1.07
N ASP A 188 14.06 -0.08 1.66
CA ASP A 188 15.26 -0.81 1.27
C ASP A 188 15.28 -2.20 1.94
N PRO A 189 15.91 -3.23 1.33
CA PRO A 189 15.84 -4.60 1.85
C PRO A 189 16.29 -4.74 3.31
N ASP A 190 17.30 -3.99 3.73
CA ASP A 190 17.80 -4.02 5.11
C ASP A 190 16.74 -3.54 6.10
N GLU A 191 15.98 -2.48 5.77
CA GLU A 191 14.86 -1.99 6.57
C GLU A 191 13.76 -3.05 6.72
N LEU A 192 13.49 -3.80 5.66
CA LEU A 192 12.50 -4.88 5.65
C LEU A 192 12.94 -6.07 6.53
N ILE A 193 14.21 -6.43 6.46
CA ILE A 193 14.80 -7.49 7.31
C ILE A 193 14.76 -7.07 8.78
N GLU A 194 15.12 -5.84 9.09
CA GLU A 194 15.04 -5.29 10.45
C GLU A 194 13.60 -5.26 11.00
N ALA A 195 12.61 -5.03 10.12
CA ALA A 195 11.19 -5.11 10.47
C ALA A 195 10.69 -6.54 10.72
N GLY A 196 11.49 -7.55 10.40
CA GLY A 196 11.18 -8.97 10.58
C GLY A 196 10.57 -9.64 9.35
N ALA A 197 10.81 -9.10 8.14
CA ALA A 197 10.42 -9.78 6.91
C ALA A 197 11.14 -11.14 6.80
N ALA A 198 10.36 -12.21 6.72
CA ALA A 198 10.90 -13.58 6.67
C ALA A 198 11.26 -14.03 5.24
N MET A 199 10.68 -13.42 4.23
CA MET A 199 10.89 -13.74 2.82
C MET A 199 10.75 -12.50 1.96
N LEU A 200 11.74 -12.28 1.09
CA LEU A 200 11.81 -11.14 0.18
C LEU A 200 11.71 -11.62 -1.26
N PHE A 201 11.02 -10.85 -2.11
CA PHE A 201 10.87 -11.10 -3.54
C PHE A 201 11.32 -9.87 -4.32
N ASP A 202 12.20 -10.07 -5.29
CA ASP A 202 12.76 -8.98 -6.09
C ASP A 202 11.98 -8.72 -7.38
N ASN A 203 11.07 -9.62 -7.76
CA ASN A 203 10.24 -9.50 -8.96
C ASN A 203 8.87 -10.18 -8.78
N ALA A 204 7.90 -9.73 -9.55
CA ALA A 204 6.52 -10.22 -9.47
C ALA A 204 6.36 -11.66 -9.99
N ALA A 205 7.22 -12.13 -10.88
CA ALA A 205 7.11 -13.46 -11.46
C ALA A 205 7.44 -14.54 -10.41
N ASP A 206 8.51 -14.35 -9.63
CA ASP A 206 8.90 -15.27 -8.56
C ASP A 206 7.90 -15.23 -7.40
N LEU A 207 7.38 -14.05 -7.05
CA LEU A 207 6.31 -13.92 -6.08
C LEU A 207 5.07 -14.70 -6.51
N ALA A 208 4.62 -14.52 -7.77
CA ALA A 208 3.44 -15.22 -8.28
C ALA A 208 3.65 -16.74 -8.32
N ALA A 209 4.83 -17.22 -8.73
CA ALA A 209 5.15 -18.65 -8.74
C ALA A 209 5.04 -19.23 -7.31
N HIS A 210 5.64 -18.57 -6.34
CA HIS A 210 5.59 -18.99 -4.94
C HIS A 210 4.16 -18.99 -4.37
N LEU A 211 3.34 -17.97 -4.68
CA LEU A 211 1.95 -17.90 -4.22
C LEU A 211 1.09 -19.03 -4.84
N LEU A 212 1.34 -19.37 -6.12
CA LEU A 212 0.66 -20.48 -6.79
C LEU A 212 1.06 -21.84 -6.20
N GLU A 213 2.33 -22.07 -5.88
CA GLU A 213 2.79 -23.27 -5.17
C GLU A 213 2.04 -23.43 -3.84
N LEU A 214 1.93 -22.36 -3.04
CA LEU A 214 1.18 -22.38 -1.79
C LEU A 214 -0.34 -22.62 -1.97
N ALA A 215 -0.88 -22.25 -3.13
CA ALA A 215 -2.29 -22.52 -3.45
C ALA A 215 -2.55 -23.95 -3.93
N GLU A 216 -1.52 -24.65 -4.44
CA GLU A 216 -1.60 -26.03 -4.92
C GLU A 216 -1.25 -27.09 -3.86
N GLU A 217 -0.52 -26.70 -2.79
CA GLU A 217 -0.15 -27.62 -1.69
C GLU A 217 -1.40 -28.20 -1.03
N LYS A 218 -1.66 -29.52 -1.25
CA LYS A 218 -2.78 -30.27 -0.67
C LYS A 218 -2.46 -30.76 0.73
#